data_b4c8eb7bf67dd26014c7ebe6b535ad16
#
_entry.id   b4c8eb7bf67dd26014c7ebe6b535ad16
#
_cell.length_a   1.000
_cell.length_b   1.000
_cell.length_c   1.000
_cell.angle_alpha   90.00
_cell.angle_beta   90.00
_cell.angle_gamma   90.00
#
_symmetry.space_group_name_H-M   'P 1'
#
loop_
_entity.id
_entity.type
_entity.pdbx_description
1 polymer ?
#
loop_
_entity_poly.entity_id
_entity_poly.type
_entity_poly.pdbx_seq_one_letter_code
_entity_poly.pdbx_strand_id
1 'polypeptide(L)'
;SAVDGNVLRVLARYFGYKEDIRDSETVNLFSSIIENSFSSNDDALFVRYFTQGLMELGEVICIPKGTPNCSSCPLSKHCKAYISDEISSIPYRSKLKERKIVNKTVLIVHSKDRFLVHKRNDTGLLANLFEFVNIDDASKEDVISLVESLGFHILNTKESITSKHIFTHIEWHMQAYEIEVSELHQPLLESYYFLTHDELQKVSIPSAFQKYLKHYHLR
;
A
#
# COMPACT_ATOMS: atom_id res chain seq x y z
N SER A 1 -11.85 16.24 -5.51
CA SER A 1 -12.39 15.84 -4.20
C SER A 1 -11.89 14.44 -3.84
N ALA A 2 -11.54 14.22 -2.57
CA ALA A 2 -11.10 12.91 -2.11
C ALA A 2 -12.34 12.08 -1.71
N VAL A 3 -12.68 11.06 -2.49
CA VAL A 3 -13.77 10.13 -2.21
C VAL A 3 -13.18 8.82 -1.71
N ASP A 4 -13.09 8.67 -0.40
CA ASP A 4 -12.62 7.46 0.26
C ASP A 4 -13.78 6.50 0.63
N GLY A 5 -13.45 5.37 1.23
CA GLY A 5 -14.46 4.39 1.63
C GLY A 5 -15.45 4.89 2.71
N ASN A 6 -15.11 5.92 3.48
CA ASN A 6 -15.99 6.56 4.44
C ASN A 6 -17.01 7.43 3.71
N VAL A 7 -16.53 8.27 2.81
CA VAL A 7 -17.37 9.14 1.97
C VAL A 7 -18.32 8.30 1.12
N LEU A 8 -17.84 7.26 0.44
CA LEU A 8 -18.68 6.33 -0.34
C LEU A 8 -19.80 5.73 0.50
N ARG A 9 -19.52 5.30 1.72
CA ARG A 9 -20.52 4.74 2.63
C ARG A 9 -21.57 5.76 3.06
N VAL A 10 -21.12 6.95 3.44
CA VAL A 10 -22.02 8.05 3.85
C VAL A 10 -22.96 8.40 2.72
N LEU A 11 -22.42 8.63 1.51
CA LEU A 11 -23.21 9.00 0.34
C LEU A 11 -24.16 7.88 -0.10
N ALA A 12 -23.70 6.61 -0.11
CA ALA A 12 -24.57 5.47 -0.43
C ALA A 12 -25.77 5.39 0.52
N ARG A 13 -25.57 5.54 1.83
CA ARG A 13 -26.67 5.59 2.80
C ARG A 13 -27.55 6.82 2.64
N TYR A 14 -26.96 7.99 2.45
CA TYR A 14 -27.70 9.24 2.28
C TYR A 14 -28.65 9.19 1.07
N PHE A 15 -28.15 8.71 -0.07
CA PHE A 15 -28.94 8.60 -1.30
C PHE A 15 -29.75 7.29 -1.40
N GLY A 16 -29.58 6.33 -0.47
CA GLY A 16 -30.23 5.00 -0.57
C GLY A 16 -29.69 4.20 -1.74
N TYR A 17 -28.41 4.35 -2.08
CA TYR A 17 -27.77 3.74 -3.24
C TYR A 17 -27.43 2.27 -2.96
N LYS A 18 -27.93 1.37 -3.82
CA LYS A 18 -27.86 -0.08 -3.58
C LYS A 18 -26.83 -0.83 -4.41
N GLU A 19 -26.23 -0.14 -5.41
CA GLU A 19 -25.18 -0.74 -6.22
C GLU A 19 -23.84 -0.81 -5.44
N ASP A 20 -22.89 -1.56 -6.00
CA ASP A 20 -21.61 -1.77 -5.35
C ASP A 20 -20.79 -0.48 -5.25
N ILE A 21 -20.48 -0.06 -4.04
CA ILE A 21 -19.65 1.12 -3.82
C ILE A 21 -18.16 0.92 -4.15
N ARG A 22 -17.75 -0.29 -4.57
CA ARG A 22 -16.40 -0.59 -5.05
C ARG A 22 -16.24 -0.44 -6.56
N ASP A 23 -17.35 -0.37 -7.28
CA ASP A 23 -17.30 -0.17 -8.71
C ASP A 23 -16.79 1.23 -9.06
N SER A 24 -15.93 1.29 -10.06
CA SER A 24 -15.36 2.54 -10.55
C SER A 24 -16.46 3.53 -11.02
N GLU A 25 -17.54 3.05 -11.58
CA GLU A 25 -18.68 3.86 -11.97
C GLU A 25 -19.34 4.53 -10.77
N THR A 26 -19.53 3.79 -9.67
CA THR A 26 -20.07 4.35 -8.42
C THR A 26 -19.14 5.38 -7.81
N VAL A 27 -17.82 5.10 -7.81
CA VAL A 27 -16.82 6.06 -7.31
C VAL A 27 -16.85 7.33 -8.14
N ASN A 28 -16.88 7.21 -9.47
CA ASN A 28 -16.97 8.36 -10.39
C ASN A 28 -18.28 9.14 -10.21
N LEU A 29 -19.42 8.45 -10.05
CA LEU A 29 -20.71 9.08 -9.79
C LEU A 29 -20.65 9.93 -8.51
N PHE A 30 -20.19 9.38 -7.41
CA PHE A 30 -20.13 10.12 -6.14
C PHE A 30 -19.07 11.24 -6.17
N SER A 31 -17.96 11.05 -6.86
CA SER A 31 -16.99 12.12 -7.12
C SER A 31 -17.63 13.28 -7.86
N SER A 32 -18.36 12.99 -8.94
CA SER A 32 -19.07 14.01 -9.72
C SER A 32 -20.17 14.71 -8.92
N ILE A 33 -20.90 13.99 -8.06
CA ILE A 33 -21.91 14.59 -7.18
C ILE A 33 -21.25 15.59 -6.23
N ILE A 34 -20.13 15.24 -5.59
CA ILE A 34 -19.43 16.15 -4.69
C ILE A 34 -18.89 17.35 -5.49
N GLU A 35 -18.23 17.13 -6.62
CA GLU A 35 -17.66 18.20 -7.44
C GLU A 35 -18.72 19.17 -7.95
N ASN A 36 -19.85 18.67 -8.40
CA ASN A 36 -20.97 19.49 -8.87
C ASN A 36 -21.76 20.17 -7.75
N SER A 37 -21.51 19.79 -6.47
CA SER A 37 -22.13 20.46 -5.32
C SER A 37 -21.44 21.78 -4.96
N PHE A 38 -20.31 22.08 -5.59
CA PHE A 38 -19.57 23.32 -5.40
C PHE A 38 -19.59 24.19 -6.66
N SER A 39 -19.58 25.49 -6.45
CA SER A 39 -19.41 26.48 -7.50
C SER A 39 -17.94 26.89 -7.62
N SER A 40 -17.57 27.47 -8.77
CA SER A 40 -16.23 28.05 -8.97
C SER A 40 -15.90 29.21 -8.02
N ASN A 41 -16.92 29.75 -7.35
CA ASN A 41 -16.78 30.85 -6.38
C ASN A 41 -16.69 30.38 -4.93
N ASP A 42 -16.83 29.05 -4.68
CA ASP A 42 -16.71 28.53 -3.32
C ASP A 42 -15.26 28.57 -2.85
N ASP A 43 -15.06 28.96 -1.60
CA ASP A 43 -13.74 28.97 -0.99
C ASP A 43 -13.13 27.56 -0.97
N ALA A 44 -11.92 27.42 -1.46
CA ALA A 44 -11.17 26.17 -1.43
C ALA A 44 -11.07 25.57 -0.03
N LEU A 45 -11.05 26.41 1.00
CA LEU A 45 -11.04 25.98 2.40
C LEU A 45 -12.38 25.35 2.79
N PHE A 46 -13.50 25.90 2.32
CA PHE A 46 -14.84 25.35 2.54
C PHE A 46 -14.97 23.94 1.89
N VAL A 47 -14.55 23.81 0.63
CA VAL A 47 -14.55 22.51 -0.09
C VAL A 47 -13.73 21.46 0.66
N ARG A 48 -12.56 21.86 1.17
CA ARG A 48 -11.69 20.99 1.97
C ARG A 48 -12.37 20.54 3.26
N TYR A 49 -12.95 21.47 4.02
CA TYR A 49 -13.63 21.15 5.28
C TYR A 49 -14.88 20.29 5.08
N PHE A 50 -15.63 20.53 4.00
CA PHE A 50 -16.79 19.72 3.66
C PHE A 50 -16.39 18.26 3.40
N THR A 51 -15.36 18.04 2.57
CA THR A 51 -14.88 16.69 2.26
C THR A 51 -14.32 16.00 3.52
N GLN A 52 -13.55 16.71 4.32
CA GLN A 52 -13.05 16.20 5.59
C GLN A 52 -14.18 15.87 6.57
N GLY A 53 -15.19 16.72 6.67
CA GLY A 53 -16.36 16.47 7.50
C GLY A 53 -17.14 15.22 7.09
N LEU A 54 -17.25 14.91 5.80
CA LEU A 54 -17.86 13.67 5.33
C LEU A 54 -17.02 12.42 5.73
N MET A 55 -15.69 12.52 5.67
CA MET A 55 -14.80 11.45 6.11
C MET A 55 -14.96 11.18 7.61
N GLU A 56 -14.92 12.23 8.44
CA GLU A 56 -15.09 12.17 9.89
C GLU A 56 -16.49 11.63 10.26
N LEU A 57 -17.53 12.11 9.59
CA LEU A 57 -18.89 11.60 9.77
C LEU A 57 -18.94 10.08 9.53
N GLY A 58 -18.25 9.61 8.49
CA GLY A 58 -18.12 8.19 8.19
C GLY A 58 -17.36 7.41 9.26
N GLU A 59 -16.34 8.02 9.87
CA GLU A 59 -15.51 7.34 10.87
C GLU A 59 -16.18 7.29 12.25
N VAL A 60 -16.85 8.38 12.67
CA VAL A 60 -17.30 8.53 14.05
C VAL A 60 -18.79 8.20 14.23
N ILE A 61 -19.66 8.55 13.27
CA ILE A 61 -21.12 8.41 13.37
C ILE A 61 -21.64 7.32 12.45
N CYS A 62 -21.36 7.45 11.14
CA CYS A 62 -21.83 6.51 10.11
C CYS A 62 -20.87 5.33 9.93
N ILE A 63 -20.57 4.64 11.01
CA ILE A 63 -19.54 3.60 11.11
C ILE A 63 -19.79 2.40 10.19
N PRO A 64 -18.70 1.68 9.74
CA PRO A 64 -18.82 0.54 8.83
C PRO A 64 -19.24 -0.77 9.51
N LYS A 65 -19.02 -0.89 10.82
CA LYS A 65 -19.32 -2.10 11.61
C LYS A 65 -20.14 -1.74 12.84
N GLY A 66 -21.10 -2.58 13.19
CA GLY A 66 -22.01 -2.30 14.29
C GLY A 66 -23.15 -1.35 13.90
N THR A 67 -23.82 -0.76 14.89
CA THR A 67 -24.96 0.15 14.69
C THR A 67 -24.48 1.58 14.62
N PRO A 68 -24.65 2.29 13.49
CA PRO A 68 -24.32 3.70 13.40
C PRO A 68 -25.23 4.54 14.31
N ASN A 69 -24.68 5.66 14.82
CA ASN A 69 -25.44 6.58 15.67
C ASN A 69 -26.25 7.57 14.82
N CYS A 70 -27.29 7.06 14.14
CA CYS A 70 -28.10 7.84 13.22
C CYS A 70 -28.91 8.96 13.92
N SER A 71 -29.23 8.82 15.20
CA SER A 71 -29.93 9.86 15.97
C SER A 71 -29.11 11.12 16.18
N SER A 72 -27.78 11.00 16.23
CA SER A 72 -26.84 12.11 16.34
C SER A 72 -26.30 12.59 14.98
N CYS A 73 -26.72 11.97 13.88
CA CYS A 73 -26.22 12.30 12.57
C CYS A 73 -26.86 13.59 12.02
N PRO A 74 -26.07 14.58 11.60
CA PRO A 74 -26.62 15.83 11.03
C PRO A 74 -27.39 15.59 9.72
N LEU A 75 -27.13 14.48 9.04
CA LEU A 75 -27.78 14.12 7.78
C LEU A 75 -29.04 13.25 7.97
N SER A 76 -29.40 12.86 9.21
CA SER A 76 -30.44 11.87 9.50
C SER A 76 -31.80 12.21 8.89
N LYS A 77 -32.20 13.48 8.89
CA LYS A 77 -33.50 13.95 8.40
C LYS A 77 -33.74 13.67 6.90
N HIS A 78 -32.69 13.58 6.12
CA HIS A 78 -32.75 13.37 4.67
C HIS A 78 -32.04 12.10 4.22
N CYS A 79 -31.53 11.30 5.17
CA CYS A 79 -30.83 10.05 4.87
C CYS A 79 -31.84 8.97 4.47
N LYS A 80 -31.85 8.59 3.17
CA LYS A 80 -32.80 7.61 2.65
C LYS A 80 -32.67 6.25 3.33
N ALA A 81 -31.45 5.75 3.55
CA ALA A 81 -31.24 4.47 4.20
C ALA A 81 -31.73 4.46 5.66
N TYR A 82 -31.68 5.60 6.37
CA TYR A 82 -32.21 5.71 7.72
C TYR A 82 -33.73 5.77 7.74
N ILE A 83 -34.31 6.57 6.85
CA ILE A 83 -35.78 6.72 6.72
C ILE A 83 -36.44 5.40 6.31
N SER A 84 -35.79 4.61 5.44
CA SER A 84 -36.29 3.32 4.94
C SER A 84 -35.88 2.12 5.80
N ASP A 85 -35.19 2.32 6.92
CA ASP A 85 -34.65 1.24 7.78
C ASP A 85 -33.69 0.27 7.06
N GLU A 86 -32.92 0.79 6.07
CA GLU A 86 -32.01 0.00 5.24
C GLU A 86 -30.52 0.21 5.60
N ILE A 87 -30.22 0.77 6.77
CA ILE A 87 -28.85 1.08 7.20
C ILE A 87 -27.95 -0.16 7.22
N SER A 88 -28.50 -1.31 7.57
CA SER A 88 -27.77 -2.58 7.66
C SER A 88 -27.42 -3.18 6.30
N SER A 89 -28.23 -2.92 5.27
CA SER A 89 -28.05 -3.43 3.91
C SER A 89 -27.27 -2.48 3.01
N ILE A 90 -27.19 -1.19 3.37
CA ILE A 90 -26.46 -0.16 2.61
C ILE A 90 -25.22 0.29 3.41
N PRO A 91 -24.06 0.36 2.77
CA PRO A 91 -23.81 0.14 1.33
C PRO A 91 -23.64 -1.34 0.98
N TYR A 92 -24.01 -1.71 -0.22
CA TYR A 92 -23.61 -2.98 -0.79
C TYR A 92 -22.12 -2.95 -1.14
N ARG A 93 -21.44 -4.04 -0.88
CA ARG A 93 -20.02 -4.25 -1.19
C ARG A 93 -19.84 -5.68 -1.68
N SER A 94 -19.37 -5.82 -2.90
CA SER A 94 -18.97 -7.13 -3.41
C SER A 94 -17.82 -7.72 -2.55
N LYS A 95 -17.67 -9.02 -2.61
CA LYS A 95 -16.47 -9.66 -2.03
C LYS A 95 -15.24 -9.17 -2.77
N LEU A 96 -14.16 -8.90 -2.04
CA LEU A 96 -12.87 -8.62 -2.66
C LEU A 96 -12.45 -9.84 -3.49
N LYS A 97 -11.96 -9.58 -4.70
CA LYS A 97 -11.30 -10.63 -5.50
C LYS A 97 -10.14 -11.21 -4.67
N GLU A 98 -9.89 -12.49 -4.85
CA GLU A 98 -8.71 -13.10 -4.24
C GLU A 98 -7.44 -12.35 -4.68
N ARG A 99 -6.53 -12.15 -3.74
CA ARG A 99 -5.27 -11.48 -4.02
C ARG A 99 -4.40 -12.40 -4.89
N LYS A 100 -3.73 -11.80 -5.87
CA LYS A 100 -2.69 -12.50 -6.59
C LYS A 100 -1.54 -12.77 -5.62
N ILE A 101 -1.18 -14.03 -5.42
CA ILE A 101 0.02 -14.42 -4.67
C ILE A 101 1.22 -14.28 -5.61
N VAL A 102 2.25 -13.61 -5.15
CA VAL A 102 3.54 -13.48 -5.83
C VAL A 102 4.61 -13.96 -4.88
N ASN A 103 5.31 -15.01 -5.27
CA ASN A 103 6.47 -15.48 -4.53
C ASN A 103 7.68 -14.64 -4.92
N LYS A 104 8.46 -14.23 -3.94
CA LYS A 104 9.66 -13.43 -4.16
C LYS A 104 10.84 -14.04 -3.43
N THR A 105 11.94 -14.11 -4.11
CA THR A 105 13.23 -14.43 -3.54
C THR A 105 13.97 -13.13 -3.27
N VAL A 106 14.20 -12.83 -1.99
CA VAL A 106 14.85 -11.58 -1.53
C VAL A 106 16.32 -11.85 -1.25
N LEU A 107 17.20 -11.00 -1.75
CA LEU A 107 18.63 -11.11 -1.62
C LEU A 107 19.13 -10.08 -0.61
N ILE A 108 19.64 -10.54 0.51
CA ILE A 108 20.31 -9.71 1.51
C ILE A 108 21.82 -9.82 1.25
N VAL A 109 22.26 -9.11 0.22
CA VAL A 109 23.68 -9.09 -0.17
C VAL A 109 24.42 -8.07 0.68
N HIS A 110 25.49 -8.49 1.35
CA HIS A 110 26.26 -7.62 2.22
C HIS A 110 27.76 -7.91 2.18
N SER A 111 28.54 -6.88 2.49
CA SER A 111 29.97 -6.99 2.81
C SER A 111 30.26 -6.05 3.97
N LYS A 112 30.80 -6.57 5.07
CA LYS A 112 30.99 -5.82 6.32
C LYS A 112 29.67 -5.15 6.78
N ASP A 113 29.65 -3.80 6.84
CA ASP A 113 28.53 -2.96 7.26
C ASP A 113 27.68 -2.41 6.10
N ARG A 114 27.96 -2.86 4.86
CA ARG A 114 27.25 -2.39 3.66
C ARG A 114 26.30 -3.43 3.10
N PHE A 115 25.15 -2.97 2.62
CA PHE A 115 24.09 -3.79 2.06
C PHE A 115 23.72 -3.31 0.66
N LEU A 116 23.50 -4.25 -0.24
CA LEU A 116 23.04 -3.97 -1.59
C LEU A 116 21.54 -3.69 -1.58
N VAL A 117 21.17 -2.55 -2.14
CA VAL A 117 19.77 -2.18 -2.38
C VAL A 117 19.59 -1.72 -3.82
N HIS A 118 18.37 -1.85 -4.29
CA HIS A 118 17.93 -1.41 -5.61
C HIS A 118 16.93 -0.28 -5.47
N LYS A 119 17.03 0.76 -6.26
CA LYS A 119 16.02 1.82 -6.36
C LYS A 119 15.03 1.44 -7.45
N ARG A 120 13.77 1.31 -7.09
CA ARG A 120 12.70 0.98 -8.04
C ARG A 120 12.48 2.09 -9.05
N ASN A 121 11.96 1.72 -10.21
CA ASN A 121 11.59 2.66 -11.26
C ASN A 121 10.57 3.69 -10.76
N ASP A 122 10.41 4.77 -11.49
CA ASP A 122 9.51 5.89 -11.18
C ASP A 122 8.02 5.55 -11.36
N THR A 123 7.70 4.37 -11.90
CA THR A 123 6.35 3.88 -12.15
C THR A 123 6.09 2.52 -11.50
N GLY A 124 4.81 2.18 -11.28
CA GLY A 124 4.40 0.90 -10.73
C GLY A 124 4.32 0.85 -9.19
N LEU A 125 4.19 -0.37 -8.67
CA LEU A 125 4.05 -0.61 -7.22
C LEU A 125 5.34 -0.18 -6.49
N LEU A 126 5.21 0.67 -5.45
CA LEU A 126 6.32 1.15 -4.62
C LEU A 126 7.37 1.96 -5.43
N ALA A 127 6.93 2.71 -6.45
CA ALA A 127 7.79 3.52 -7.31
C ALA A 127 8.73 4.44 -6.52
N ASN A 128 9.95 4.63 -7.03
CA ASN A 128 11.02 5.46 -6.46
C ASN A 128 11.52 5.07 -5.05
N LEU A 129 11.02 4.00 -4.45
CA LEU A 129 11.51 3.53 -3.15
C LEU A 129 12.70 2.59 -3.32
N PHE A 130 13.52 2.52 -2.29
CA PHE A 130 14.60 1.54 -2.22
C PHE A 130 14.08 0.20 -1.72
N GLU A 131 14.67 -0.90 -2.17
CA GLU A 131 14.33 -2.25 -1.72
C GLU A 131 15.56 -3.15 -1.66
N PHE A 132 15.52 -4.22 -0.88
CA PHE A 132 16.46 -5.31 -1.09
C PHE A 132 16.24 -5.91 -2.48
N VAL A 133 17.32 -6.27 -3.16
CA VAL A 133 17.22 -6.93 -4.48
C VAL A 133 16.32 -8.14 -4.35
N ASN A 134 15.38 -8.30 -5.28
CA ASN A 134 14.45 -9.42 -5.25
C ASN A 134 14.06 -9.86 -6.67
N ILE A 135 13.78 -11.14 -6.81
CA ILE A 135 13.38 -11.79 -8.06
C ILE A 135 12.11 -12.59 -7.78
N ASP A 136 11.20 -12.66 -8.77
CA ASP A 136 9.99 -13.47 -8.64
C ASP A 136 10.34 -14.95 -8.88
N ASP A 137 9.89 -15.83 -7.98
CA ASP A 137 10.00 -17.30 -8.06
C ASP A 137 11.43 -17.83 -8.38
N ALA A 138 12.48 -17.15 -7.94
CA ALA A 138 13.85 -17.49 -8.26
C ALA A 138 14.38 -18.66 -7.41
N SER A 139 15.14 -19.55 -8.04
CA SER A 139 15.93 -20.58 -7.39
C SER A 139 17.18 -20.01 -6.72
N LYS A 140 17.88 -20.84 -5.94
CA LYS A 140 19.17 -20.44 -5.35
C LYS A 140 20.22 -20.19 -6.44
N GLU A 141 20.18 -20.95 -7.51
CA GLU A 141 21.08 -20.85 -8.66
C GLU A 141 20.87 -19.52 -9.40
N ASP A 142 19.60 -19.08 -9.58
CA ASP A 142 19.26 -17.79 -10.16
C ASP A 142 19.78 -16.63 -9.31
N VAL A 143 19.66 -16.77 -7.99
CA VAL A 143 20.17 -15.80 -7.01
C VAL A 143 21.68 -15.63 -7.14
N ILE A 144 22.42 -16.76 -7.15
CA ILE A 144 23.88 -16.75 -7.31
C ILE A 144 24.27 -16.09 -8.63
N SER A 145 23.64 -16.52 -9.74
CA SER A 145 23.90 -15.98 -11.08
C SER A 145 23.67 -14.48 -11.15
N LEU A 146 22.60 -13.97 -10.54
CA LEU A 146 22.35 -12.53 -10.49
C LEU A 146 23.45 -11.77 -9.72
N VAL A 147 23.82 -12.24 -8.53
CA VAL A 147 24.81 -11.57 -7.69
C VAL A 147 26.19 -11.54 -8.39
N GLU A 148 26.57 -12.62 -9.04
CA GLU A 148 27.81 -12.69 -9.84
C GLU A 148 27.74 -11.77 -11.08
N SER A 149 26.58 -11.68 -11.74
CA SER A 149 26.40 -10.77 -12.88
C SER A 149 26.49 -9.28 -12.51
N LEU A 150 26.20 -8.94 -11.25
CA LEU A 150 26.41 -7.61 -10.69
C LEU A 150 27.89 -7.33 -10.36
N GLY A 151 28.77 -8.30 -10.57
CA GLY A 151 30.22 -8.19 -10.37
C GLY A 151 30.70 -8.54 -8.96
N PHE A 152 29.86 -9.14 -8.15
CA PHE A 152 30.26 -9.57 -6.79
C PHE A 152 30.86 -10.99 -6.83
N HIS A 153 31.85 -11.18 -5.98
CA HIS A 153 32.38 -12.52 -5.67
C HIS A 153 31.75 -13.01 -4.37
N ILE A 154 30.99 -14.10 -4.44
CA ILE A 154 30.24 -14.66 -3.31
C ILE A 154 31.21 -15.43 -2.40
N LEU A 155 31.20 -15.08 -1.10
CA LEU A 155 31.99 -15.75 -0.07
C LEU A 155 31.15 -16.82 0.65
N ASN A 156 29.87 -16.49 0.92
CA ASN A 156 28.96 -17.41 1.61
C ASN A 156 27.51 -17.13 1.20
N THR A 157 26.69 -18.17 1.18
CA THR A 157 25.24 -18.06 0.91
C THR A 157 24.48 -19.01 1.81
N LYS A 158 23.52 -18.47 2.57
CA LYS A 158 22.62 -19.25 3.42
C LYS A 158 21.18 -18.79 3.28
N GLU A 159 20.25 -19.71 3.51
CA GLU A 159 18.84 -19.33 3.65
C GLU A 159 18.65 -18.45 4.88
N SER A 160 17.78 -17.48 4.75
CA SER A 160 17.42 -16.56 5.82
C SER A 160 15.92 -16.67 6.14
N ILE A 161 15.35 -15.67 6.75
CA ILE A 161 13.97 -15.68 7.20
C ILE A 161 12.97 -15.54 6.04
N THR A 162 11.80 -16.14 6.21
CA THR A 162 10.64 -15.89 5.35
C THR A 162 9.84 -14.70 5.85
N SER A 163 9.15 -14.04 4.95
CA SER A 163 8.23 -12.96 5.27
C SER A 163 7.01 -13.00 4.36
N LYS A 164 5.94 -12.33 4.80
CA LYS A 164 4.72 -12.16 4.03
C LYS A 164 4.28 -10.72 4.15
N HIS A 165 3.88 -10.13 3.02
CA HIS A 165 3.31 -8.79 3.01
C HIS A 165 2.06 -8.74 2.15
N ILE A 166 1.02 -8.07 2.67
CA ILE A 166 -0.30 -8.01 2.04
C ILE A 166 -0.56 -6.58 1.57
N PHE A 167 -0.67 -6.42 0.26
CA PHE A 167 -1.18 -5.21 -0.38
C PHE A 167 -2.69 -5.36 -0.68
N THR A 168 -3.30 -4.35 -1.22
CA THR A 168 -4.74 -4.38 -1.56
C THR A 168 -5.10 -5.51 -2.54
N HIS A 169 -4.30 -5.70 -3.60
CA HIS A 169 -4.59 -6.63 -4.69
C HIS A 169 -3.57 -7.75 -4.87
N ILE A 170 -2.43 -7.67 -4.17
CA ILE A 170 -1.31 -8.58 -4.29
C ILE A 170 -0.87 -8.99 -2.89
N GLU A 171 -0.39 -10.21 -2.76
CA GLU A 171 0.21 -10.73 -1.55
C GLU A 171 1.60 -11.28 -1.88
N TRP A 172 2.64 -10.76 -1.25
CA TRP A 172 4.00 -11.24 -1.42
C TRP A 172 4.32 -12.30 -0.38
N HIS A 173 4.71 -13.48 -0.85
CA HIS A 173 5.34 -14.51 -0.06
C HIS A 173 6.85 -14.46 -0.35
N MET A 174 7.65 -14.14 0.64
CA MET A 174 9.06 -13.82 0.46
C MET A 174 9.94 -14.80 1.20
N GLN A 175 10.86 -15.46 0.47
CA GLN A 175 11.99 -16.22 1.00
C GLN A 175 13.25 -15.39 0.81
N ALA A 176 14.10 -15.28 1.83
CA ALA A 176 15.36 -14.56 1.68
C ALA A 176 16.57 -15.48 1.66
N TYR A 177 17.59 -15.05 0.93
CA TYR A 177 18.96 -15.55 1.04
C TYR A 177 19.86 -14.43 1.57
N GLU A 178 20.67 -14.76 2.57
CA GLU A 178 21.76 -13.92 3.04
C GLU A 178 23.01 -14.30 2.27
N ILE A 179 23.65 -13.31 1.64
CA ILE A 179 24.77 -13.51 0.72
C ILE A 179 25.88 -12.58 1.13
N GLU A 180 26.91 -13.16 1.69
CA GLU A 180 28.16 -12.45 1.99
C GLU A 180 29.02 -12.38 0.74
N VAL A 181 29.49 -11.19 0.41
CA VAL A 181 30.32 -10.94 -0.78
C VAL A 181 31.63 -10.26 -0.41
N SER A 182 32.64 -10.42 -1.27
CA SER A 182 33.88 -9.62 -1.19
C SER A 182 33.59 -8.15 -1.50
N GLU A 183 34.52 -7.27 -1.16
CA GLU A 183 34.43 -5.85 -1.55
C GLU A 183 34.37 -5.72 -3.07
N LEU A 184 33.48 -4.85 -3.55
CA LEU A 184 33.34 -4.58 -4.96
C LEU A 184 34.42 -3.59 -5.41
N HIS A 185 35.13 -3.92 -6.47
CA HIS A 185 36.22 -3.10 -7.04
C HIS A 185 35.81 -2.36 -8.33
N GLN A 186 34.53 -2.49 -8.73
CA GLN A 186 33.99 -1.85 -9.94
C GLN A 186 32.71 -1.07 -9.62
N PRO A 187 32.34 -0.06 -10.46
CA PRO A 187 31.08 0.66 -10.30
C PRO A 187 29.87 -0.29 -10.42
N LEU A 188 28.86 -0.10 -9.57
CA LEU A 188 27.60 -0.80 -9.71
C LEU A 188 26.82 -0.33 -10.94
N LEU A 189 25.95 -1.20 -11.44
CA LEU A 189 24.98 -0.81 -12.45
C LEU A 189 24.06 0.31 -11.92
N GLU A 190 23.51 1.09 -12.84
CA GLU A 190 22.54 2.13 -12.52
C GLU A 190 21.37 1.54 -11.69
N SER A 191 20.87 2.31 -10.75
CA SER A 191 19.82 1.94 -9.78
C SER A 191 20.21 0.96 -8.65
N TYR A 192 21.43 0.42 -8.63
CA TYR A 192 21.95 -0.38 -7.52
C TYR A 192 22.87 0.46 -6.63
N TYR A 193 22.73 0.28 -5.31
CA TYR A 193 23.49 1.05 -4.31
C TYR A 193 23.98 0.12 -3.21
N PHE A 194 25.23 0.30 -2.82
CA PHE A 194 25.84 -0.48 -1.74
C PHE A 194 26.01 0.46 -0.53
N LEU A 195 24.98 0.46 0.32
CA LEU A 195 24.82 1.46 1.38
C LEU A 195 25.26 0.89 2.74
N THR A 196 25.88 1.74 3.54
CA THR A 196 26.15 1.46 4.95
C THR A 196 24.87 1.43 5.77
N HIS A 197 24.93 0.93 7.00
CA HIS A 197 23.82 0.97 7.94
C HIS A 197 23.25 2.39 8.11
N ASP A 198 24.10 3.40 8.29
CA ASP A 198 23.66 4.79 8.49
C ASP A 198 23.02 5.39 7.22
N GLU A 199 23.49 5.01 6.05
CA GLU A 199 22.89 5.43 4.77
C GLU A 199 21.54 4.76 4.54
N LEU A 200 21.39 3.48 4.92
CA LEU A 200 20.12 2.77 4.84
C LEU A 200 19.00 3.40 5.69
N GLN A 201 19.38 4.01 6.82
CA GLN A 201 18.41 4.72 7.66
C GLN A 201 17.87 6.00 7.00
N LYS A 202 18.58 6.58 6.06
CA LYS A 202 18.22 7.83 5.38
C LYS A 202 17.39 7.61 4.12
N VAL A 203 17.32 6.38 3.60
CA VAL A 203 16.54 6.06 2.41
C VAL A 203 15.18 5.45 2.79
N SER A 204 14.18 5.63 1.92
CA SER A 204 12.83 5.08 2.15
C SER A 204 12.75 3.65 1.63
N ILE A 205 12.64 2.69 2.56
CA ILE A 205 12.43 1.27 2.27
C ILE A 205 10.99 0.90 2.69
N PRO A 206 10.20 0.26 1.81
CA PRO A 206 8.82 -0.13 2.09
C PRO A 206 8.67 -1.03 3.32
N SER A 207 7.51 -0.92 3.97
CA SER A 207 7.15 -1.78 5.12
C SER A 207 7.15 -3.28 4.79
N ALA A 208 7.02 -3.65 3.52
CA ALA A 208 7.15 -5.02 3.06
C ALA A 208 8.48 -5.67 3.47
N PHE A 209 9.55 -4.89 3.54
CA PHE A 209 10.89 -5.36 3.94
C PHE A 209 11.21 -5.14 5.42
N GLN A 210 10.26 -4.62 6.22
CA GLN A 210 10.50 -4.28 7.63
C GLN A 210 10.97 -5.47 8.48
N LYS A 211 10.52 -6.69 8.16
CA LYS A 211 10.93 -7.89 8.88
C LYS A 211 12.42 -8.16 8.69
N TYR A 212 12.95 -7.95 7.49
CA TYR A 212 14.36 -8.09 7.18
C TYR A 212 15.19 -6.98 7.84
N LEU A 213 14.74 -5.72 7.77
CA LEU A 213 15.43 -4.60 8.42
C LEU A 213 15.59 -4.84 9.92
N LYS A 214 14.55 -5.35 10.60
CA LYS A 214 14.61 -5.69 12.02
C LYS A 214 15.52 -6.88 12.30
N HIS A 215 15.46 -7.93 11.46
CA HIS A 215 16.26 -9.15 11.65
C HIS A 215 17.77 -8.86 11.57
N TYR A 216 18.17 -7.96 10.69
CA TYR A 216 19.57 -7.55 10.51
C TYR A 216 19.93 -6.28 11.30
N HIS A 217 19.08 -5.85 12.24
CA HIS A 217 19.29 -4.65 13.08
C HIS A 217 19.56 -3.37 12.29
N LEU A 218 18.98 -3.23 11.11
CA LEU A 218 19.16 -2.09 10.21
C LEU A 218 18.20 -0.93 10.50
N ARG A 219 17.15 -1.18 11.29
CA ARG A 219 16.17 -0.21 11.85
C ARG A 219 15.55 -0.74 13.13
#